data_3753ea89ffc4d1b74529b1bd7bf2d554
#
_entry.id   3753ea89ffc4d1b74529b1bd7bf2d554
#
_cell.length_a   1.000
_cell.length_b   1.000
_cell.length_c   1.000
_cell.angle_alpha   90.00
_cell.angle_beta   90.00
_cell.angle_gamma   90.00
#
_symmetry.space_group_name_H-M   'P 1'
#
loop_
_entity.id
_entity.type
_entity.pdbx_description
1 polymer ?
#
loop_
_entity_poly.entity_id
_entity_poly.type
_entity_poly.pdbx_seq_one_letter_code
_entity_poly.pdbx_strand_id
1 'polypeptide(L)'
;MIVSTKGRYALRVMIDLAEHQSEKYVPLKEVAARQEISEKYLENILKVLVQNGFLEGLRGKGGGYRLTRSPDQYTVGAVSYTHLRAH
;
A
#
# COMPACT_ATOMS: atom_id res chain seq x y z
N MET A 1 -0.11 20.63 4.35
CA MET A 1 -0.23 19.47 5.25
C MET A 1 1.12 18.75 5.33
N ILE A 2 1.53 18.43 6.54
CA ILE A 2 2.76 17.68 6.73
C ILE A 2 2.41 16.19 6.73
N VAL A 3 3.03 15.45 5.83
CA VAL A 3 2.83 14.01 5.72
C VAL A 3 4.00 13.31 6.43
N SER A 4 3.72 12.39 7.34
CA SER A 4 4.75 11.63 8.04
C SER A 4 5.55 10.78 7.04
N THR A 5 6.76 10.35 7.44
CA THR A 5 7.59 9.48 6.62
C THR A 5 6.82 8.21 6.23
N LYS A 6 6.15 7.60 7.19
CA LYS A 6 5.36 6.39 6.94
C LYS A 6 4.19 6.68 6.01
N GLY A 7 3.57 7.85 6.15
CA GLY A 7 2.50 8.28 5.25
C GLY A 7 2.98 8.48 3.82
N ARG A 8 4.19 9.03 3.64
CA ARG A 8 4.79 9.17 2.30
C ARG A 8 5.02 7.81 1.66
N TYR A 9 5.54 6.85 2.42
CA TYR A 9 5.74 5.50 1.89
C TYR A 9 4.41 4.83 1.57
N ALA A 10 3.38 5.07 2.39
CA ALA A 10 2.05 4.55 2.09
C ALA A 10 1.54 5.06 0.74
N LEU A 11 1.72 6.34 0.47
CA LEU A 11 1.35 6.93 -0.82
C LEU A 11 2.18 6.34 -1.97
N ARG A 12 3.49 6.18 -1.77
CA ARG A 12 4.37 5.57 -2.77
C ARG A 12 3.94 4.13 -3.08
N VAL A 13 3.56 3.39 -2.06
CA VAL A 13 3.08 2.00 -2.22
C VAL A 13 1.78 1.98 -3.01
N MET A 14 0.86 2.88 -2.71
CA MET A 14 -0.41 2.99 -3.46
C MET A 14 -0.17 3.31 -4.93
N ILE A 15 0.75 4.23 -5.21
CA ILE A 15 1.13 4.58 -6.58
C ILE A 15 1.80 3.40 -7.28
N ASP A 16 2.70 2.70 -6.58
CA ASP A 16 3.37 1.51 -7.11
C ASP A 16 2.36 0.46 -7.53
N LEU A 17 1.40 0.17 -6.67
CA LEU A 17 0.36 -0.81 -6.97
C LEU A 17 -0.54 -0.35 -8.12
N ALA A 18 -0.82 0.94 -8.19
CA ALA A 18 -1.62 1.50 -9.29
C ALA A 18 -0.90 1.36 -10.63
N GLU A 19 0.41 1.62 -10.67
CA GLU A 19 1.21 1.51 -11.88
C GLU A 19 1.38 0.07 -12.36
N HIS A 20 1.36 -0.88 -11.42
CA HIS A 20 1.50 -2.30 -11.72
C HIS A 20 0.17 -3.03 -11.61
N GLN A 21 -0.92 -2.29 -11.72
CA GLN A 21 -2.26 -2.84 -11.63
C GLN A 21 -2.49 -3.88 -12.73
N SER A 22 -2.85 -5.07 -12.30
CA SER A 22 -3.21 -6.16 -13.20
C SER A 22 -4.26 -6.99 -12.47
N GLU A 23 -4.76 -8.05 -13.10
CA GLU A 23 -5.71 -8.95 -12.45
C GLU A 23 -5.05 -9.74 -11.32
N LYS A 24 -3.73 -9.73 -11.25
CA LYS A 24 -2.97 -10.48 -10.25
C LYS A 24 -2.55 -9.60 -9.09
N TYR A 25 -2.36 -10.24 -7.94
CA TYR A 25 -1.80 -9.58 -6.78
C TYR A 25 -0.32 -9.32 -6.98
N VAL A 26 0.17 -8.20 -6.45
CA VAL A 26 1.58 -7.84 -6.53
C VAL A 26 2.30 -8.33 -5.27
N PRO A 27 3.32 -9.18 -5.41
CA PRO A 27 4.04 -9.72 -4.23
C PRO A 27 4.73 -8.64 -3.42
N LEU A 28 4.73 -8.82 -2.10
CA LEU A 28 5.38 -7.90 -1.16
C LEU A 28 6.84 -7.68 -1.51
N LYS A 29 7.57 -8.73 -1.88
CA LYS A 29 9.00 -8.64 -2.21
C LYS A 29 9.27 -7.70 -3.36
N GLU A 30 8.41 -7.70 -4.39
CA GLU A 30 8.57 -6.83 -5.54
C GLU A 30 8.41 -5.37 -5.15
N VAL A 31 7.39 -5.08 -4.35
CA VAL A 31 7.13 -3.70 -3.92
C VAL A 31 8.27 -3.21 -3.04
N ALA A 32 8.73 -4.04 -2.11
CA ALA A 32 9.83 -3.70 -1.21
C ALA A 32 11.10 -3.38 -1.99
N ALA A 33 11.40 -4.19 -3.01
CA ALA A 33 12.58 -3.98 -3.85
C ALA A 33 12.50 -2.68 -4.65
N ARG A 34 11.34 -2.41 -5.26
CA ARG A 34 11.16 -1.17 -6.04
C ARG A 34 11.22 0.08 -5.18
N GLN A 35 10.69 0.01 -3.97
CA GLN A 35 10.66 1.15 -3.05
C GLN A 35 11.93 1.26 -2.19
N GLU A 36 12.81 0.28 -2.29
CA GLU A 36 14.07 0.22 -1.54
C GLU A 36 13.84 0.33 -0.03
N ILE A 37 12.87 -0.41 0.47
CA ILE A 37 12.57 -0.49 1.90
C ILE A 37 12.56 -1.95 2.34
N SER A 38 12.69 -2.16 3.65
CA SER A 38 12.63 -3.51 4.19
C SER A 38 11.23 -4.10 4.04
N GLU A 39 11.16 -5.41 3.88
CA GLU A 39 9.88 -6.11 3.81
C GLU A 39 9.08 -5.93 5.10
N LYS A 40 9.78 -5.87 6.23
CA LYS A 40 9.14 -5.67 7.54
C LYS A 40 8.45 -4.32 7.64
N TYR A 41 9.13 -3.26 7.20
CA TYR A 41 8.56 -1.91 7.22
C TYR A 41 7.36 -1.83 6.27
N LEU A 42 7.52 -2.39 5.07
CA LEU A 42 6.45 -2.41 4.08
C LEU A 42 5.24 -3.19 4.61
N GLU A 43 5.48 -4.32 5.26
CA GLU A 43 4.42 -5.13 5.84
C GLU A 43 3.56 -4.34 6.82
N ASN A 44 4.20 -3.52 7.66
CA ASN A 44 3.48 -2.66 8.60
C ASN A 44 2.61 -1.63 7.87
N ILE A 45 3.12 -1.05 6.79
CA ILE A 45 2.37 -0.09 5.98
C ILE A 45 1.17 -0.77 5.32
N LEU A 46 1.41 -1.93 4.69
CA LEU A 46 0.36 -2.66 3.98
C LEU A 46 -0.74 -3.12 4.92
N LYS A 47 -0.38 -3.52 6.13
CA LYS A 47 -1.35 -3.95 7.14
C LYS A 47 -2.35 -2.85 7.44
N VAL A 48 -1.88 -1.62 7.62
CA VAL A 48 -2.75 -0.47 7.89
C VAL A 48 -3.67 -0.22 6.69
N LEU A 49 -3.12 -0.26 5.48
CA LEU A 49 -3.90 0.00 4.27
C LEU A 49 -4.98 -1.08 4.05
N VAL A 50 -4.66 -2.33 4.35
CA VAL A 50 -5.64 -3.43 4.27
C VAL A 50 -6.74 -3.25 5.32
N GLN A 51 -6.37 -2.92 6.55
CA GLN A 51 -7.33 -2.72 7.64
C GLN A 51 -8.34 -1.61 7.33
N ASN A 52 -7.93 -0.62 6.56
CA ASN A 52 -8.78 0.52 6.22
C ASN A 52 -9.45 0.37 4.84
N GLY A 53 -9.35 -0.79 4.24
CA GLY A 53 -10.08 -1.10 3.02
C GLY A 53 -9.48 -0.54 1.73
N PHE A 54 -8.26 -0.01 1.76
CA PHE A 54 -7.61 0.49 0.55
C PHE A 54 -7.01 -0.62 -0.29
N LEU A 55 -6.58 -1.71 0.35
CA LEU A 55 -5.94 -2.83 -0.31
C LEU A 55 -6.58 -4.15 0.06
N GLU A 56 -6.42 -5.12 -0.82
CA GLU A 56 -6.74 -6.52 -0.54
C GLU A 56 -5.44 -7.31 -0.52
N GLY A 57 -5.32 -8.25 0.42
CA GLY A 57 -4.18 -9.14 0.51
C GLY A 57 -4.59 -10.58 0.27
N LEU A 58 -3.70 -11.35 -0.35
CA LEU A 58 -3.88 -12.78 -0.55
C LEU A 58 -2.62 -13.51 -0.12
N ARG A 59 -2.77 -14.51 0.72
CA ARG A 59 -1.65 -15.35 1.18
C ARG A 59 -1.41 -16.50 0.23
N GLY A 60 -0.16 -17.00 0.22
CA GLY A 60 0.21 -18.19 -0.50
C GLY A 60 0.76 -17.92 -1.87
N LYS A 61 0.83 -18.98 -2.68
CA LYS A 61 1.39 -18.93 -4.03
C LYS A 61 0.52 -18.05 -4.91
N GLY A 62 1.13 -17.11 -5.60
CA GLY A 62 0.42 -16.13 -6.41
C GLY A 62 -0.18 -15.00 -5.61
N GLY A 63 0.11 -14.94 -4.30
CA GLY A 63 -0.42 -13.92 -3.41
C GLY A 63 0.33 -12.60 -3.47
N GLY A 64 -0.14 -11.64 -2.69
CA GLY A 64 0.40 -10.31 -2.63
C GLY A 64 -0.69 -9.32 -2.28
N TYR A 65 -0.61 -8.13 -2.88
CA TYR A 65 -1.54 -7.05 -2.58
C TYR A 65 -2.03 -6.37 -3.85
N ARG A 66 -3.23 -5.84 -3.80
CA ARG A 66 -3.78 -5.05 -4.90
C ARG A 66 -4.76 -4.02 -4.35
N LEU A 67 -5.04 -3.00 -5.15
CA LEU A 67 -6.01 -1.97 -4.79
C LEU A 67 -7.43 -2.54 -4.82
N THR A 68 -8.26 -2.08 -3.88
CA THR A 68 -9.67 -2.46 -3.82
C THR A 68 -10.54 -1.60 -4.74
N ARG A 69 -10.01 -0.45 -5.17
CA ARG A 69 -10.71 0.51 -6.02
C ARG A 69 -9.79 1.04 -7.10
N SER A 70 -10.37 1.73 -8.08
CA SER A 70 -9.58 2.42 -9.10
C SER A 70 -8.71 3.49 -8.43
N PRO A 71 -7.46 3.70 -8.91
CA PRO A 71 -6.56 4.69 -8.30
C PRO A 71 -7.14 6.10 -8.17
N ASP A 72 -7.98 6.51 -9.12
CA ASP A 72 -8.59 7.84 -9.12
C ASP A 72 -9.64 8.02 -8.02
N GLN A 73 -10.04 6.94 -7.33
CA GLN A 73 -10.97 7.01 -6.22
C GLN A 73 -10.30 7.26 -4.87
N TYR A 74 -8.96 7.37 -4.86
CA TYR A 74 -8.21 7.65 -3.65
C TYR A 74 -7.71 9.09 -3.64
N THR A 75 -7.61 9.66 -2.44
CA THR A 75 -7.01 10.97 -2.28
C THR A 75 -5.80 10.87 -1.37
N VAL A 76 -4.84 11.77 -1.56
CA VAL A 76 -3.64 11.86 -0.72
C VAL A 76 -4.04 12.05 0.75
N GLY A 77 -5.02 12.92 0.98
CA GLY A 77 -5.50 13.20 2.33
C GLY A 77 -6.11 11.98 3.00
N ALA A 78 -6.88 11.18 2.27
CA ALA A 78 -7.51 9.98 2.81
C ALA A 78 -6.46 8.96 3.26
N VAL A 79 -5.44 8.72 2.44
CA VAL A 79 -4.38 7.77 2.77
C VAL A 79 -3.58 8.25 3.96
N SER A 80 -3.19 9.52 3.98
CA SER A 80 -2.43 10.11 5.09
C SER A 80 -3.21 10.09 6.40
N TYR A 81 -4.49 10.45 6.34
CA TYR A 81 -5.36 10.48 7.50
C TYR A 81 -5.54 9.08 8.10
N THR A 82 -5.76 8.10 7.23
CA THR A 82 -5.90 6.71 7.64
C THR A 82 -4.67 6.25 8.41
N HIS A 83 -3.49 6.59 7.91
CA HIS A 83 -2.26 6.23 8.58
C HIS A 83 -2.13 6.88 9.95
N LEU A 84 -2.45 8.17 10.05
CA LEU A 84 -2.37 8.88 11.32
C LEU A 84 -3.32 8.31 12.37
N ARG A 85 -4.50 7.85 11.96
CA ARG A 85 -5.47 7.25 12.88
C ARG A 85 -5.08 5.87 13.36
N ALA A 86 -4.19 5.19 12.65
CA ALA A 86 -3.77 3.85 13.00
C ALA A 86 -2.76 3.81 14.15
N HIS A 87 -2.28 4.93 14.60
CA HIS A 87 -1.35 5.03 15.72
C HIS A 87 -2.04 4.97 17.07
#